data_30a7c492848f17f19a59b07a6ed4dbf4
#
_entry.id   30a7c492848f17f19a59b07a6ed4dbf4
#
_cell.length_a   1.000
_cell.length_b   1.000
_cell.length_c   1.000
_cell.angle_alpha   90.00
_cell.angle_beta   90.00
_cell.angle_gamma   90.00
#
_symmetry.space_group_name_H-M   'P 1'
#
loop_
_entity.id
_entity.type
_entity.pdbx_description
1 polymer ?
#
loop_
_entity_poly.entity_id
_entity_poly.type
_entity_poly.pdbx_seq_one_letter_code
_entity_poly.pdbx_strand_id
1 'polypeptide(L)'
;PLTYLMTTPSMMERYTDRADAFDGLFNMVLGYGIQFLLPCIIGVIAAILFFMERDNDTFKNLRTIPVTSTHMVLAKIIVLFIFGIVFCVASTIATILCGIGTLEVYGIGYKLFLAVETGIFITAGTLPLIVLVVFFSKTYVFSILLCVFYSVLNMSATALFDTLPK
;
A
#
# COMPACT_ATOMS: atom_id res chain seq x y z
N PRO A 1 17.59 -4.25 -9.90
CA PRO A 1 17.78 -5.47 -9.09
C PRO A 1 16.73 -6.54 -9.42
N LEU A 2 15.42 -6.30 -9.18
CA LEU A 2 14.35 -7.28 -9.46
C LEU A 2 14.21 -7.62 -10.95
N THR A 3 14.29 -6.65 -11.82
CA THR A 3 14.29 -6.83 -13.28
C THR A 3 15.47 -7.68 -13.75
N TYR A 4 16.64 -7.50 -13.13
CA TYR A 4 17.83 -8.32 -13.43
C TYR A 4 17.62 -9.77 -13.00
N LEU A 5 16.96 -10.03 -11.88
CA LEU A 5 16.60 -11.39 -11.43
C LEU A 5 15.65 -12.07 -12.42
N MET A 6 14.69 -11.33 -12.99
CA MET A 6 13.75 -11.87 -13.98
C MET A 6 14.40 -12.18 -15.34
N THR A 7 15.54 -11.56 -15.66
CA THR A 7 16.30 -11.84 -16.89
C THR A 7 17.37 -12.94 -16.73
N THR A 8 17.52 -13.52 -15.53
CA THR A 8 18.40 -14.67 -15.32
C THR A 8 17.88 -15.91 -16.05
N PRO A 9 18.77 -16.75 -16.63
CA PRO A 9 18.38 -17.95 -17.39
C PRO A 9 17.44 -18.88 -16.62
N SER A 10 17.64 -19.04 -15.32
CA SER A 10 16.81 -19.89 -14.45
C SER A 10 15.38 -19.38 -14.24
N MET A 11 15.16 -18.07 -14.37
CA MET A 11 13.81 -17.49 -14.30
C MET A 11 13.18 -17.43 -15.68
N MET A 12 13.95 -17.18 -16.75
CA MET A 12 13.45 -17.20 -18.13
C MET A 12 12.95 -18.58 -18.57
N GLU A 13 13.48 -19.67 -18.01
CA GLU A 13 12.95 -21.03 -18.24
C GLU A 13 11.50 -21.21 -17.70
N ARG A 14 11.08 -20.37 -16.75
CA ARG A 14 9.71 -20.41 -16.19
C ARG A 14 8.68 -19.62 -17.00
N TYR A 15 9.13 -18.73 -17.85
CA TYR A 15 8.26 -17.86 -18.64
C TYR A 15 8.44 -18.15 -20.11
N THR A 16 7.35 -18.28 -20.84
CA THR A 16 7.34 -18.63 -22.26
C THR A 16 7.85 -17.47 -23.12
N ASP A 17 7.64 -16.23 -22.64
CA ASP A 17 8.00 -15.02 -23.37
C ASP A 17 8.46 -13.88 -22.41
N ARG A 18 9.14 -12.86 -22.96
CA ARG A 18 9.53 -11.64 -22.20
C ARG A 18 8.33 -10.84 -21.71
N ALA A 19 7.22 -10.93 -22.42
CA ALA A 19 5.95 -10.34 -22.03
C ALA A 19 5.38 -11.04 -20.78
N ASP A 20 5.40 -12.36 -20.74
CA ASP A 20 4.96 -13.16 -19.58
C ASP A 20 5.86 -12.90 -18.35
N ALA A 21 7.16 -12.71 -18.56
CA ALA A 21 8.09 -12.35 -17.49
C ALA A 21 7.79 -10.95 -16.90
N PHE A 22 7.35 -9.99 -17.75
CA PHE A 22 6.92 -8.69 -17.28
C PHE A 22 5.63 -8.76 -16.46
N ASP A 23 4.65 -9.57 -16.87
CA ASP A 23 3.43 -9.81 -16.10
C ASP A 23 3.72 -10.50 -14.77
N GLY A 24 4.64 -11.44 -14.74
CA GLY A 24 5.11 -12.06 -13.51
C GLY A 24 5.74 -11.05 -12.55
N LEU A 25 6.59 -10.16 -13.05
CA LEU A 25 7.17 -9.06 -12.27
C LEU A 25 6.09 -8.11 -11.73
N PHE A 26 5.15 -7.73 -12.59
CA PHE A 26 4.07 -6.81 -12.23
C PHE A 26 3.17 -7.41 -11.14
N ASN A 27 2.77 -8.67 -11.29
CA ASN A 27 1.98 -9.39 -10.29
C ASN A 27 2.73 -9.56 -8.97
N MET A 28 4.05 -9.77 -9.02
CA MET A 28 4.88 -9.84 -7.82
C MET A 28 4.94 -8.49 -7.09
N VAL A 29 5.05 -7.38 -7.82
CA VAL A 29 5.04 -6.03 -7.24
C VAL A 29 3.67 -5.70 -6.66
N LEU A 30 2.58 -6.02 -7.35
CA LEU A 30 1.22 -5.82 -6.85
C LEU A 30 0.93 -6.71 -5.62
N GLY A 31 1.17 -8.02 -5.74
CA GLY A 31 0.79 -9.00 -4.72
C GLY A 31 1.62 -8.87 -3.45
N TYR A 32 2.96 -8.81 -3.58
CA TYR A 32 3.83 -8.76 -2.40
C TYR A 32 4.27 -7.34 -2.05
N GLY A 33 4.69 -6.55 -3.04
CA GLY A 33 5.22 -5.21 -2.81
C GLY A 33 4.15 -4.25 -2.29
N ILE A 34 3.10 -4.04 -3.05
CA ILE A 34 2.05 -3.08 -2.70
C ILE A 34 1.21 -3.60 -1.54
N GLN A 35 0.80 -4.87 -1.56
CA GLN A 35 -0.05 -5.44 -0.52
C GLN A 35 0.60 -5.45 0.87
N PHE A 36 1.93 -5.55 0.95
CA PHE A 36 2.66 -5.47 2.22
C PHE A 36 3.06 -4.04 2.59
N LEU A 37 3.66 -3.30 1.64
CA LEU A 37 4.21 -1.98 1.94
C LEU A 37 3.13 -0.91 2.13
N LEU A 38 2.06 -0.95 1.35
CA LEU A 38 1.03 0.08 1.39
C LEU A 38 0.34 0.18 2.76
N PRO A 39 -0.13 -0.91 3.40
CA PRO A 39 -0.70 -0.83 4.75
C PRO A 39 0.30 -0.32 5.78
N CYS A 40 1.59 -0.71 5.68
CA CYS A 40 2.63 -0.21 6.58
C CYS A 40 2.80 1.31 6.44
N ILE A 41 2.90 1.82 5.21
CA ILE A 41 3.10 3.24 4.94
C ILE A 41 1.87 4.04 5.37
N ILE A 42 0.67 3.59 4.99
CA ILE A 42 -0.59 4.23 5.39
C ILE A 42 -0.72 4.25 6.91
N GLY A 43 -0.38 3.15 7.59
CA GLY A 43 -0.41 3.07 9.04
C GLY A 43 0.54 4.06 9.72
N VAL A 44 1.76 4.21 9.20
CA VAL A 44 2.73 5.19 9.70
C VAL A 44 2.23 6.61 9.48
N ILE A 45 1.72 6.93 8.29
CA ILE A 45 1.17 8.26 7.99
C ILE A 45 -0.05 8.56 8.86
N ALA A 46 -0.94 7.59 9.04
CA ALA A 46 -2.08 7.72 9.92
C ALA A 46 -1.63 7.98 11.37
N ALA A 47 -0.65 7.22 11.87
CA ALA A 47 -0.08 7.43 13.18
C ALA A 47 0.45 8.87 13.33
N ILE A 48 1.23 9.36 12.36
CA ILE A 48 1.74 10.73 12.37
C ILE A 48 0.59 11.75 12.39
N LEU A 49 -0.40 11.61 11.51
CA LEU A 49 -1.52 12.55 11.38
C LEU A 49 -2.41 12.62 12.64
N PHE A 50 -2.57 11.50 13.34
CA PHE A 50 -3.42 11.47 14.53
C PHE A 50 -2.66 11.76 15.83
N PHE A 51 -1.40 11.31 15.95
CA PHE A 51 -0.62 11.54 17.17
C PHE A 51 0.00 12.93 17.25
N MET A 52 0.44 13.49 16.12
CA MET A 52 1.04 14.81 16.07
C MET A 52 0.10 15.92 16.58
N GLU A 53 -1.20 15.77 16.34
CA GLU A 53 -2.20 16.72 16.88
C GLU A 53 -2.40 16.56 18.38
N ARG A 54 -2.26 15.33 18.90
CA ARG A 54 -2.47 15.04 20.30
C ARG A 54 -1.31 15.51 21.16
N ASP A 55 -0.07 15.35 20.68
CA ASP A 55 1.14 15.71 21.45
C ASP A 55 1.41 17.22 21.47
N ASN A 56 1.00 17.96 20.44
CA ASN A 56 1.27 19.39 20.32
C ASN A 56 0.21 20.30 20.97
N ASP A 57 -0.69 19.77 21.81
CA ASP A 57 -1.81 20.56 22.40
C ASP A 57 -2.64 21.36 21.37
N THR A 58 -2.49 21.03 20.08
CA THR A 58 -3.15 21.69 18.96
C THR A 58 -4.67 21.56 19.08
N PHE A 59 -5.15 20.55 19.79
CA PHE A 59 -6.56 20.39 20.14
C PHE A 59 -7.11 21.56 20.94
N LYS A 60 -6.31 22.22 21.78
CA LYS A 60 -6.76 23.40 22.58
C LYS A 60 -6.94 24.60 21.68
N ASN A 61 -6.06 24.81 20.71
CA ASN A 61 -6.11 25.92 19.78
C ASN A 61 -7.18 25.75 18.70
N LEU A 62 -7.45 24.50 18.28
CA LEU A 62 -8.50 24.17 17.29
C LEU A 62 -9.93 24.30 17.87
N ARG A 63 -10.10 24.22 19.18
CA ARG A 63 -11.42 24.49 19.83
C ARG A 63 -11.92 25.93 19.66
N THR A 64 -11.05 26.84 19.28
CA THR A 64 -11.45 28.25 19.00
C THR A 64 -12.03 28.45 17.60
N ILE A 65 -11.84 27.44 16.71
CA ILE A 65 -12.38 27.46 15.35
C ILE A 65 -13.62 26.55 15.34
N PRO A 66 -14.78 26.96 14.79
CA PRO A 66 -16.00 26.16 14.77
C PRO A 66 -15.94 25.01 13.71
N VAL A 67 -14.90 24.16 13.77
CA VAL A 67 -14.78 22.98 12.91
C VAL A 67 -15.19 21.76 13.73
N THR A 68 -16.16 21.02 13.24
CA THR A 68 -16.59 19.77 13.89
C THR A 68 -15.50 18.69 13.78
N SER A 69 -15.27 17.96 14.85
CA SER A 69 -14.28 16.86 14.89
C SER A 69 -14.44 15.86 13.74
N THR A 70 -15.66 15.67 13.25
CA THR A 70 -15.98 14.79 12.13
C THR A 70 -15.32 15.25 10.82
N HIS A 71 -15.34 16.56 10.54
CA HIS A 71 -14.70 17.08 9.32
C HIS A 71 -13.18 16.91 9.33
N MET A 72 -12.57 17.02 10.51
CA MET A 72 -11.12 16.81 10.65
C MET A 72 -10.73 15.36 10.40
N VAL A 73 -11.49 14.42 10.96
CA VAL A 73 -11.24 12.98 10.71
C VAL A 73 -11.46 12.63 9.24
N LEU A 74 -12.53 13.17 8.63
CA LEU A 74 -12.82 12.92 7.22
C LEU A 74 -11.71 13.47 6.31
N ALA A 75 -11.20 14.67 6.58
CA ALA A 75 -10.09 15.25 5.84
C ALA A 75 -8.84 14.34 5.90
N LYS A 76 -8.50 13.79 7.06
CA LYS A 76 -7.37 12.87 7.22
C LYS A 76 -7.56 11.58 6.44
N ILE A 77 -8.77 11.01 6.45
CA ILE A 77 -9.09 9.82 5.68
C ILE A 77 -8.91 10.10 4.18
N ILE A 78 -9.38 11.24 3.68
CA ILE A 78 -9.20 11.64 2.27
C ILE A 78 -7.72 11.74 1.92
N VAL A 79 -6.91 12.34 2.79
CA VAL A 79 -5.45 12.43 2.59
C VAL A 79 -4.82 11.05 2.49
N LEU A 80 -5.22 10.10 3.35
CA LEU A 80 -4.72 8.72 3.30
C LEU A 80 -5.10 8.01 2.00
N PHE A 81 -6.33 8.22 1.50
CA PHE A 81 -6.75 7.67 0.19
C PHE A 81 -5.94 8.23 -0.97
N ILE A 82 -5.75 9.56 -1.01
CA ILE A 82 -4.94 10.19 -2.05
C ILE A 82 -3.51 9.63 -2.01
N PHE A 83 -2.94 9.49 -0.82
CA PHE A 83 -1.59 8.97 -0.65
C PHE A 83 -1.47 7.51 -1.10
N GLY A 84 -2.46 6.68 -0.78
CA GLY A 84 -2.54 5.29 -1.21
C GLY A 84 -2.57 5.14 -2.73
N ILE A 85 -3.41 5.93 -3.41
CA ILE A 85 -3.50 5.94 -4.87
C ILE A 85 -2.19 6.42 -5.51
N VAL A 86 -1.64 7.54 -5.02
CA VAL A 86 -0.37 8.09 -5.54
C VAL A 86 0.77 7.08 -5.37
N PHE A 87 0.85 6.40 -4.24
CA PHE A 87 1.86 5.38 -4.00
C PHE A 87 1.73 4.20 -4.98
N CYS A 88 0.53 3.68 -5.22
CA CYS A 88 0.30 2.58 -6.16
C CYS A 88 0.63 2.97 -7.59
N VAL A 89 0.21 4.15 -8.03
CA VAL A 89 0.50 4.66 -9.37
C VAL A 89 2.02 4.87 -9.53
N ALA A 90 2.69 5.48 -8.57
CA ALA A 90 4.13 5.68 -8.60
C ALA A 90 4.91 4.36 -8.65
N SER A 91 4.50 3.36 -7.85
CA SER A 91 5.10 2.02 -7.86
C SER A 91 4.92 1.32 -9.20
N THR A 92 3.75 1.46 -9.81
CA THR A 92 3.46 0.89 -11.14
C THR A 92 4.27 1.57 -12.22
N ILE A 93 4.36 2.89 -12.22
CA ILE A 93 5.20 3.65 -13.16
C ILE A 93 6.67 3.24 -13.01
N ALA A 94 7.17 3.11 -11.78
CA ALA A 94 8.54 2.66 -11.52
C ALA A 94 8.78 1.24 -12.08
N THR A 95 7.82 0.33 -11.92
CA THR A 95 7.89 -1.05 -12.46
C THR A 95 7.91 -1.03 -14.00
N ILE A 96 7.07 -0.22 -14.64
CA ILE A 96 7.02 -0.05 -16.09
C ILE A 96 8.37 0.51 -16.60
N LEU A 97 8.89 1.57 -15.99
CA LEU A 97 10.17 2.16 -16.36
C LEU A 97 11.33 1.15 -16.23
N CYS A 98 11.33 0.36 -15.18
CA CYS A 98 12.31 -0.71 -15.01
C CYS A 98 12.16 -1.82 -16.05
N GLY A 99 10.94 -2.10 -16.53
CA GLY A 99 10.65 -3.12 -17.54
C GLY A 99 11.07 -2.72 -18.95
N ILE A 100 10.93 -1.45 -19.32
CA ILE A 100 11.17 -0.95 -20.71
C ILE A 100 12.58 -1.30 -21.24
N GLY A 101 13.58 -1.39 -20.37
CA GLY A 101 14.96 -1.68 -20.79
C GLY A 101 15.31 -3.17 -20.97
N THR A 102 14.48 -4.08 -20.44
CA THR A 102 14.84 -5.51 -20.33
C THR A 102 13.72 -6.47 -20.73
N LEU A 103 12.47 -6.03 -20.67
CA LEU A 103 11.28 -6.84 -20.91
C LEU A 103 10.35 -6.15 -21.92
N GLU A 104 9.43 -6.92 -22.51
CA GLU A 104 8.41 -6.37 -23.38
C GLU A 104 7.23 -5.85 -22.57
N VAL A 105 7.08 -4.51 -22.53
CA VAL A 105 6.01 -3.85 -21.76
C VAL A 105 4.78 -3.67 -22.63
N TYR A 106 3.67 -4.24 -22.20
CA TYR A 106 2.38 -4.08 -22.88
C TYR A 106 1.25 -3.79 -21.88
N GLY A 107 0.12 -3.28 -22.39
CA GLY A 107 -1.09 -3.05 -21.58
C GLY A 107 -0.93 -1.99 -20.50
N ILE A 108 -0.10 -0.95 -20.70
CA ILE A 108 0.22 0.09 -19.71
C ILE A 108 -1.04 0.71 -19.11
N GLY A 109 -2.04 1.05 -19.94
CA GLY A 109 -3.28 1.66 -19.47
C GLY A 109 -4.07 0.76 -18.52
N TYR A 110 -4.16 -0.53 -18.84
CA TYR A 110 -4.82 -1.52 -17.98
C TYR A 110 -4.08 -1.70 -16.65
N LYS A 111 -2.76 -1.77 -16.69
CA LYS A 111 -1.92 -1.90 -15.49
C LYS A 111 -2.00 -0.68 -14.57
N LEU A 112 -2.08 0.53 -15.13
CA LEU A 112 -2.31 1.75 -14.36
C LEU A 112 -3.72 1.77 -13.74
N PHE A 113 -4.74 1.36 -14.48
CA PHE A 113 -6.09 1.24 -13.93
C PHE A 113 -6.14 0.26 -12.77
N LEU A 114 -5.53 -0.93 -12.93
CA LEU A 114 -5.44 -1.94 -11.88
C LEU A 114 -4.70 -1.42 -10.64
N ALA A 115 -3.66 -0.60 -10.82
CA ALA A 115 -2.93 0.02 -9.71
C ALA A 115 -3.81 0.99 -8.91
N VAL A 116 -4.61 1.81 -9.58
CA VAL A 116 -5.56 2.72 -8.91
C VAL A 116 -6.61 1.93 -8.14
N GLU A 117 -7.21 0.93 -8.77
CA GLU A 117 -8.20 0.05 -8.14
C GLU A 117 -7.61 -0.63 -6.89
N THR A 118 -6.44 -1.25 -7.02
CA THR A 118 -5.72 -1.88 -5.91
C THR A 118 -5.42 -0.88 -4.79
N GLY A 119 -4.98 0.33 -5.13
CA GLY A 119 -4.73 1.41 -4.18
C GLY A 119 -5.96 1.77 -3.36
N ILE A 120 -7.12 1.89 -4.01
CA ILE A 120 -8.40 2.18 -3.34
C ILE A 120 -8.79 1.04 -2.40
N PHE A 121 -8.77 -0.21 -2.89
CA PHE A 121 -9.20 -1.38 -2.09
C PHE A 121 -8.30 -1.63 -0.88
N ILE A 122 -6.99 -1.59 -1.05
CA ILE A 122 -6.05 -1.80 0.06
C ILE A 122 -6.18 -0.67 1.08
N THR A 123 -6.27 0.58 0.63
CA THR A 123 -6.46 1.72 1.55
C THR A 123 -7.78 1.60 2.30
N ALA A 124 -8.88 1.24 1.64
CA ALA A 124 -10.17 0.99 2.29
C ALA A 124 -10.06 -0.16 3.32
N GLY A 125 -9.38 -1.25 2.98
CA GLY A 125 -9.13 -2.37 3.88
C GLY A 125 -8.28 -2.02 5.11
N THR A 126 -7.44 -0.99 5.03
CA THR A 126 -6.64 -0.51 6.16
C THR A 126 -7.38 0.47 7.09
N LEU A 127 -8.52 1.03 6.69
CA LEU A 127 -9.28 1.96 7.52
C LEU A 127 -9.68 1.40 8.89
N PRO A 128 -10.21 0.16 9.03
CA PRO A 128 -10.53 -0.41 10.33
C PRO A 128 -9.31 -0.51 11.24
N LEU A 129 -8.16 -0.85 10.66
CA LEU A 129 -6.87 -0.87 11.37
C LEU A 129 -6.50 0.52 11.90
N ILE A 130 -6.65 1.56 11.08
CA ILE A 130 -6.35 2.95 11.46
C ILE A 130 -7.21 3.38 12.64
N VAL A 131 -8.51 3.09 12.60
CA VAL A 131 -9.43 3.38 13.70
C VAL A 131 -8.99 2.65 14.98
N LEU A 132 -8.60 1.39 14.86
CA LEU A 132 -8.12 0.57 15.96
C LEU A 132 -6.80 1.13 16.54
N VAL A 133 -5.88 1.53 15.69
CA VAL A 133 -4.61 2.19 16.06
C VAL A 133 -4.87 3.47 16.84
N VAL A 134 -5.78 4.33 16.36
CA VAL A 134 -6.11 5.60 17.01
C VAL A 134 -6.80 5.39 18.36
N PHE A 135 -7.64 4.36 18.46
CA PHE A 135 -8.41 4.09 19.68
C PHE A 135 -7.57 3.43 20.79
N PHE A 136 -6.76 2.42 20.45
CA PHE A 136 -6.04 1.61 21.43
C PHE A 136 -4.63 2.09 21.77
N SER A 137 -3.97 2.87 20.90
CA SER A 137 -2.58 3.19 21.14
C SER A 137 -2.40 4.49 21.91
N LYS A 138 -1.78 4.37 23.07
CA LYS A 138 -1.23 5.50 23.82
C LYS A 138 0.18 5.87 23.35
N THR A 139 0.82 5.00 22.57
CA THR A 139 2.22 5.13 22.15
C THR A 139 2.36 4.95 20.63
N TYR A 140 3.09 5.86 19.99
CA TYR A 140 3.37 5.86 18.55
C TYR A 140 4.00 4.53 18.05
N VAL A 141 4.95 4.00 18.82
CA VAL A 141 5.65 2.74 18.49
C VAL A 141 4.68 1.55 18.43
N PHE A 142 3.72 1.48 19.33
CA PHE A 142 2.73 0.41 19.34
C PHE A 142 1.85 0.44 18.09
N SER A 143 1.49 1.63 17.62
CA SER A 143 0.71 1.81 16.39
C SER A 143 1.45 1.29 15.16
N ILE A 144 2.73 1.59 15.02
CA ILE A 144 3.56 1.10 13.91
C ILE A 144 3.66 -0.42 13.96
N LEU A 145 3.92 -0.99 15.13
CA LEU A 145 4.03 -2.44 15.31
C LEU A 145 2.74 -3.16 14.93
N LEU A 146 1.59 -2.60 15.28
CA LEU A 146 0.27 -3.14 14.94
C LEU A 146 0.01 -3.09 13.43
N CYS A 147 0.46 -2.03 12.73
CA CYS A 147 0.37 -1.92 11.27
C CYS A 147 1.25 -2.96 10.56
N VAL A 148 2.47 -3.17 11.03
CA VAL A 148 3.36 -4.21 10.49
C VAL A 148 2.76 -5.60 10.72
N PHE A 149 2.24 -5.87 11.91
CA PHE A 149 1.59 -7.14 12.21
C PHE A 149 0.36 -7.40 11.31
N TYR A 150 -0.47 -6.38 11.09
CA TYR A 150 -1.60 -6.48 10.15
C TYR A 150 -1.15 -6.78 8.72
N SER A 151 -0.09 -6.13 8.23
CA SER A 151 0.45 -6.38 6.90
C SER A 151 0.96 -7.81 6.73
N VAL A 152 1.64 -8.34 7.75
CA VAL A 152 2.10 -9.74 7.77
C VAL A 152 0.92 -10.71 7.77
N LEU A 153 -0.12 -10.43 8.57
CA LEU A 153 -1.33 -11.26 8.59
C LEU A 153 -2.04 -11.25 7.24
N ASN A 154 -2.15 -10.09 6.60
CA ASN A 154 -2.79 -9.96 5.29
C ASN A 154 -2.03 -10.76 4.22
N MET A 155 -0.70 -10.67 4.21
CA MET A 155 0.15 -11.44 3.31
C MET A 155 0.06 -12.96 3.57
N SER A 156 0.03 -13.38 4.82
CA SER A 156 -0.11 -14.81 5.17
C SER A 156 -1.49 -15.35 4.83
N ALA A 157 -2.54 -14.55 4.96
CA ALA A 157 -3.90 -14.91 4.57
C ALA A 157 -4.00 -15.17 3.06
N THR A 158 -3.45 -14.28 2.22
CA THR A 158 -3.44 -14.51 0.76
C THR A 158 -2.69 -15.76 0.38
N ALA A 159 -1.52 -16.02 0.97
CA ALA A 159 -0.77 -17.25 0.73
C ALA A 159 -1.55 -18.52 1.12
N LEU A 160 -2.33 -18.46 2.21
CA LEU A 160 -3.22 -19.55 2.63
C LEU A 160 -4.36 -19.79 1.63
N PHE A 161 -4.99 -18.72 1.13
CA PHE A 161 -6.07 -18.85 0.14
C PHE A 161 -5.58 -19.42 -1.19
N ASP A 162 -4.36 -19.11 -1.60
CA ASP A 162 -3.76 -19.67 -2.83
C ASP A 162 -3.43 -21.17 -2.72
N THR A 163 -3.25 -21.69 -1.50
CA THR A 163 -2.97 -23.11 -1.24
C THR A 163 -4.23 -23.96 -1.04
N LEU A 164 -5.40 -23.35 -0.89
CA LEU A 164 -6.66 -24.09 -0.76
C LEU A 164 -7.06 -24.69 -2.11
N PRO A 165 -7.41 -26.00 -2.17
CA PRO A 165 -7.88 -26.63 -3.39
C PRO A 165 -9.19 -25.95 -3.85
N LYS A 166 -9.17 -25.46 -5.10
CA LYS A 166 -10.34 -24.89 -5.79
C LYS A 166 -11.29 -25.96 -6.23
#